data_cc96bc22cc9c6b8c7ee7265e83236e19
#
_entry.id   cc96bc22cc9c6b8c7ee7265e83236e19
#
_cell.length_a   1.000
_cell.length_b   1.000
_cell.length_c   1.000
_cell.angle_alpha   90.00
_cell.angle_beta   90.00
_cell.angle_gamma   90.00
#
_symmetry.space_group_name_H-M   'P 1'
#
loop_
_entity.id
_entity.type
_entity.pdbx_description
1 polymer ?
#
loop_
_entity_poly.entity_id
_entity_poly.type
_entity_poly.pdbx_seq_one_letter_code
_entity_poly.pdbx_strand_id
1 'polypeptide(L)'
;MRKFFIIFTLISFSVSTFSQKEKTIKSKKWDVNNPHKDWSYKTFNLNTDEGTWMNLDVSPDGKTIVFDLLGDIYTMPISGGKATILRAGLAYEVQPRFSPDGKYISFTSDLEGGNNIWVMTADGKEAKSITK
;
A
#
# COMPACT_ATOMS: atom_id res chain seq x y z
N MET A 1 36.32 -82.35 13.71
CA MET A 1 35.53 -81.38 12.92
C MET A 1 34.91 -80.33 13.85
N ARG A 2 35.49 -79.14 13.91
CA ARG A 2 35.02 -78.02 14.77
C ARG A 2 34.08 -77.17 13.93
N LYS A 3 32.82 -77.11 14.34
CA LYS A 3 31.82 -76.18 13.70
C LYS A 3 31.94 -74.79 14.33
N PHE A 4 32.35 -73.81 13.53
CA PHE A 4 32.31 -72.40 13.91
C PHE A 4 30.90 -71.87 13.70
N PHE A 5 30.24 -71.41 14.74
CA PHE A 5 29.00 -70.63 14.69
C PHE A 5 29.38 -69.16 14.58
N ILE A 6 29.09 -68.55 13.48
CA ILE A 6 29.20 -67.09 13.32
C ILE A 6 27.85 -66.45 13.73
N ILE A 7 27.86 -65.73 14.85
CA ILE A 7 26.72 -64.97 15.31
C ILE A 7 26.80 -63.63 14.63
N PHE A 8 25.85 -63.38 13.68
CA PHE A 8 25.65 -62.08 13.07
C PHE A 8 24.77 -61.17 13.98
N THR A 9 25.39 -60.24 14.71
CA THR A 9 24.65 -59.19 15.46
C THR A 9 24.22 -58.10 14.51
N LEU A 10 22.91 -58.06 14.23
CA LEU A 10 22.26 -56.94 13.53
C LEU A 10 22.18 -55.74 14.47
N ILE A 11 23.04 -54.76 14.26
CA ILE A 11 22.92 -53.45 14.91
C ILE A 11 21.89 -52.63 14.11
N SER A 12 20.67 -52.52 14.64
CA SER A 12 19.65 -51.64 14.10
C SER A 12 19.96 -50.18 14.51
N PHE A 13 20.43 -49.38 13.56
CA PHE A 13 20.57 -47.95 13.74
C PHE A 13 19.16 -47.31 13.58
N SER A 14 18.55 -46.93 14.69
CA SER A 14 17.35 -46.09 14.64
C SER A 14 17.75 -44.66 14.36
N VAL A 15 17.54 -44.23 13.10
CA VAL A 15 17.68 -42.85 12.70
C VAL A 15 16.43 -42.08 13.20
N SER A 16 16.61 -41.35 14.30
CA SER A 16 15.58 -40.40 14.76
C SER A 16 15.55 -39.23 13.79
N THR A 17 14.57 -39.21 12.88
CA THR A 17 14.30 -38.04 12.08
C THR A 17 13.72 -36.94 12.98
N PHE A 18 14.54 -35.97 13.35
CA PHE A 18 14.08 -34.73 13.92
C PHE A 18 13.35 -33.96 12.85
N SER A 19 12.02 -34.05 12.85
CA SER A 19 11.16 -33.11 12.09
C SER A 19 11.29 -31.75 12.74
N GLN A 20 12.13 -30.87 12.17
CA GLN A 20 12.08 -29.47 12.48
C GLN A 20 10.73 -28.91 11.95
N LYS A 21 9.82 -28.63 12.88
CA LYS A 21 8.66 -27.80 12.59
C LYS A 21 9.20 -26.44 12.16
N GLU A 22 9.22 -26.19 10.85
CA GLU A 22 9.40 -24.84 10.33
C GLU A 22 8.33 -23.95 10.99
N LYS A 23 8.75 -23.07 11.88
CA LYS A 23 7.94 -21.94 12.31
C LYS A 23 7.76 -21.07 11.07
N THR A 24 6.61 -21.22 10.42
CA THR A 24 6.18 -20.27 9.40
C THR A 24 6.10 -18.90 10.09
N ILE A 25 7.16 -18.12 9.97
CA ILE A 25 7.14 -16.70 10.38
C ILE A 25 6.17 -16.07 9.40
N LYS A 26 4.91 -15.88 9.83
CA LYS A 26 3.97 -15.02 9.10
C LYS A 26 4.63 -13.64 9.06
N SER A 27 5.24 -13.30 7.94
CA SER A 27 5.74 -11.94 7.73
C SER A 27 4.55 -11.00 7.98
N LYS A 28 4.71 -10.08 8.92
CA LYS A 28 3.70 -9.07 9.19
C LYS A 28 3.51 -8.31 7.87
N LYS A 29 2.27 -8.32 7.34
CA LYS A 29 1.97 -7.59 6.11
C LYS A 29 2.42 -6.13 6.32
N TRP A 30 3.13 -5.58 5.33
CA TRP A 30 3.50 -4.17 5.34
C TRP A 30 2.22 -3.33 5.44
N ASP A 31 2.24 -2.35 6.31
CA ASP A 31 1.14 -1.42 6.53
C ASP A 31 1.71 0.00 6.50
N VAL A 32 1.38 0.73 5.46
CA VAL A 32 1.87 2.10 5.22
C VAL A 32 1.48 3.03 6.36
N ASN A 33 0.30 2.84 6.96
CA ASN A 33 -0.17 3.66 8.08
C ASN A 33 0.47 3.31 9.42
N ASN A 34 1.21 2.19 9.48
CA ASN A 34 1.88 1.74 10.70
C ASN A 34 3.33 1.38 10.40
N PRO A 35 4.13 2.35 9.95
CA PRO A 35 5.52 2.15 9.61
C PRO A 35 6.35 1.76 10.85
N HIS A 36 7.60 1.38 10.64
CA HIS A 36 8.49 0.99 11.73
C HIS A 36 8.56 2.06 12.81
N LYS A 37 8.48 1.65 14.08
CA LYS A 37 8.51 2.53 15.27
C LYS A 37 9.77 3.39 15.37
N ASP A 38 10.83 2.97 14.68
CA ASP A 38 12.13 3.65 14.70
C ASP A 38 12.24 4.78 13.68
N TRP A 39 11.20 5.01 12.88
CA TRP A 39 11.20 6.11 11.92
C TRP A 39 10.76 7.40 12.61
N SER A 40 11.59 8.43 12.51
CA SER A 40 11.23 9.77 12.95
C SER A 40 10.61 10.55 11.80
N TYR A 41 9.44 11.16 12.04
CA TYR A 41 8.78 12.03 11.08
C TYR A 41 9.00 13.48 11.45
N LYS A 42 9.17 14.31 10.43
CA LYS A 42 9.13 15.77 10.58
C LYS A 42 7.97 16.29 9.77
N THR A 43 7.10 17.05 10.42
CA THR A 43 6.03 17.77 9.74
C THR A 43 6.59 19.11 9.25
N PHE A 44 6.29 19.48 8.02
CA PHE A 44 6.57 20.81 7.50
C PHE A 44 5.29 21.38 6.88
N ASN A 45 5.15 22.70 6.96
CA ASN A 45 4.03 23.38 6.31
C ASN A 45 4.44 23.73 4.88
N LEU A 46 3.73 23.17 3.92
CA LEU A 46 3.90 23.49 2.52
C LEU A 46 2.99 24.69 2.18
N ASN A 47 3.58 25.77 1.72
CA ASN A 47 2.88 26.91 1.14
C ASN A 47 3.56 27.26 -0.18
N THR A 48 2.96 26.82 -1.29
CA THR A 48 3.51 26.98 -2.63
C THR A 48 2.38 27.25 -3.62
N ASP A 49 2.69 27.94 -4.70
CA ASP A 49 1.88 28.13 -5.89
C ASP A 49 2.44 27.38 -7.12
N GLU A 50 3.48 26.57 -6.90
CA GLU A 50 4.13 25.76 -7.92
C GLU A 50 4.19 24.30 -7.50
N GLY A 51 4.15 23.39 -8.47
CA GLY A 51 4.36 21.95 -8.28
C GLY A 51 4.96 21.31 -9.52
N THR A 52 5.65 20.16 -9.33
CA THR A 52 6.23 19.37 -10.42
C THR A 52 5.66 17.96 -10.42
N TRP A 53 5.57 17.34 -11.61
CA TRP A 53 5.07 15.97 -11.80
C TRP A 53 3.67 15.72 -11.24
N MET A 54 2.84 16.74 -11.26
CA MET A 54 1.46 16.65 -10.83
C MET A 54 0.61 16.02 -11.94
N ASN A 55 -0.29 15.10 -11.55
CA ASN A 55 -1.38 14.68 -12.40
C ASN A 55 -2.61 15.45 -12.01
N LEU A 56 -3.42 15.86 -12.98
CA LEU A 56 -4.64 16.59 -12.74
C LEU A 56 -5.77 16.11 -13.66
N ASP A 57 -6.98 16.36 -13.22
CA ASP A 57 -8.20 16.20 -14.02
C ASP A 57 -9.22 17.30 -13.67
N VAL A 58 -10.15 17.53 -14.58
CA VAL A 58 -11.19 18.55 -14.42
C VAL A 58 -12.53 17.84 -14.25
N SER A 59 -13.33 18.30 -13.29
CA SER A 59 -14.67 17.78 -13.07
C SER A 59 -15.54 17.92 -14.33
N PRO A 60 -16.51 17.01 -14.58
CA PRO A 60 -17.36 17.05 -15.78
C PRO A 60 -18.14 18.33 -15.96
N ASP A 61 -18.41 19.06 -14.87
CA ASP A 61 -19.07 20.36 -14.92
C ASP A 61 -18.12 21.54 -15.19
N GLY A 62 -16.81 21.27 -15.33
CA GLY A 62 -15.76 22.24 -15.62
C GLY A 62 -15.43 23.20 -14.48
N LYS A 63 -15.87 22.95 -13.24
CA LYS A 63 -15.72 23.92 -12.15
C LYS A 63 -14.61 23.60 -11.16
N THR A 64 -14.18 22.35 -11.08
CA THR A 64 -13.24 21.87 -10.08
C THR A 64 -12.08 21.14 -10.75
N ILE A 65 -10.86 21.37 -10.27
CA ILE A 65 -9.66 20.60 -10.59
C ILE A 65 -9.41 19.65 -9.43
N VAL A 66 -9.12 18.37 -9.72
CA VAL A 66 -8.49 17.43 -8.80
C VAL A 66 -7.06 17.21 -9.23
N PHE A 67 -6.13 17.16 -8.31
CA PHE A 67 -4.71 16.93 -8.61
C PHE A 67 -3.98 16.26 -7.47
N ASP A 68 -2.83 15.63 -7.78
CA ASP A 68 -1.92 15.14 -6.78
C ASP A 68 -0.73 16.09 -6.58
N LEU A 69 -0.23 16.16 -5.36
CA LEU A 69 1.01 16.85 -5.02
C LEU A 69 1.68 16.11 -3.85
N LEU A 70 2.91 15.69 -4.05
CA LEU A 70 3.74 14.97 -3.05
C LEU A 70 3.09 13.69 -2.48
N GLY A 71 2.23 13.04 -3.26
CA GLY A 71 1.54 11.82 -2.84
C GLY A 71 0.23 12.04 -2.09
N ASP A 72 -0.24 13.26 -2.01
CA ASP A 72 -1.56 13.62 -1.47
C ASP A 72 -2.48 14.12 -2.59
N ILE A 73 -3.80 13.99 -2.39
CA ILE A 73 -4.81 14.42 -3.38
C ILE A 73 -5.54 15.67 -2.88
N TYR A 74 -5.63 16.63 -3.76
CA TYR A 74 -6.23 17.95 -3.54
C TYR A 74 -7.30 18.26 -4.57
N THR A 75 -8.19 19.18 -4.20
CA THR A 75 -9.08 19.87 -5.14
C THR A 75 -8.93 21.38 -5.04
N MET A 76 -9.25 22.08 -6.12
CA MET A 76 -9.38 23.53 -6.13
C MET A 76 -10.40 23.98 -7.20
N PRO A 77 -10.99 25.18 -7.06
CA PRO A 77 -11.82 25.75 -8.12
C PRO A 77 -11.01 25.97 -9.40
N ILE A 78 -11.65 25.76 -10.58
CA ILE A 78 -11.00 26.04 -11.87
C ILE A 78 -10.58 27.50 -12.02
N SER A 79 -11.25 28.42 -11.31
CA SER A 79 -10.91 29.84 -11.25
C SER A 79 -9.66 30.14 -10.42
N GLY A 80 -9.03 29.14 -9.84
CA GLY A 80 -7.92 29.31 -8.93
C GLY A 80 -8.34 29.54 -7.48
N GLY A 81 -7.35 29.78 -6.62
CA GLY A 81 -7.53 29.99 -5.20
C GLY A 81 -6.82 28.94 -4.35
N LYS A 82 -7.29 28.76 -3.13
CA LYS A 82 -6.68 27.81 -2.19
C LYS A 82 -7.12 26.38 -2.47
N ALA A 83 -6.15 25.47 -2.59
CA ALA A 83 -6.42 24.05 -2.66
C ALA A 83 -6.96 23.48 -1.33
N THR A 84 -7.85 22.51 -1.42
CA THR A 84 -8.40 21.76 -0.31
C THR A 84 -7.90 20.32 -0.38
N ILE A 85 -7.40 19.78 0.73
CA ILE A 85 -6.96 18.40 0.83
C ILE A 85 -8.20 17.49 0.80
N LEU A 86 -8.22 16.52 -0.11
CA LEU A 86 -9.17 15.41 -0.10
C LEU A 86 -8.61 14.19 0.64
N ARG A 87 -7.35 13.89 0.37
CA ARG A 87 -6.64 12.77 1.00
C ARG A 87 -5.21 13.17 1.28
N ALA A 88 -4.74 12.82 2.47
CA ALA A 88 -3.35 13.00 2.88
C ALA A 88 -2.95 11.89 3.86
N GLY A 89 -1.68 11.57 3.92
CA GLY A 89 -1.18 10.55 4.84
C GLY A 89 0.20 10.05 4.48
N LEU A 90 0.46 8.79 4.88
CA LEU A 90 1.72 8.12 4.56
C LEU A 90 1.65 7.32 3.26
N ALA A 91 0.44 7.04 2.76
CA ALA A 91 0.25 6.38 1.48
C ALA A 91 0.63 7.32 0.33
N TYR A 92 1.22 6.75 -0.72
CA TYR A 92 1.52 7.48 -1.95
C TYR A 92 0.29 7.41 -2.87
N GLU A 93 -0.47 8.51 -2.93
CA GLU A 93 -1.74 8.61 -3.65
C GLU A 93 -1.60 9.56 -4.83
N VAL A 94 -1.84 9.05 -6.04
CA VAL A 94 -1.54 9.77 -7.29
C VAL A 94 -2.53 9.46 -8.40
N GLN A 95 -2.46 10.25 -9.48
CA GLN A 95 -3.22 10.07 -10.72
C GLN A 95 -4.74 10.13 -10.51
N PRO A 96 -5.27 11.14 -9.81
CA PRO A 96 -6.70 11.27 -9.61
C PRO A 96 -7.43 11.53 -10.94
N ARG A 97 -8.62 10.91 -11.10
CA ARG A 97 -9.50 11.09 -12.26
C ARG A 97 -10.95 11.12 -11.83
N PHE A 98 -11.73 12.09 -12.27
CA PHE A 98 -13.16 12.11 -12.06
C PHE A 98 -13.87 11.00 -12.82
N SER A 99 -14.94 10.47 -12.25
CA SER A 99 -15.92 9.69 -12.99
C SER A 99 -16.71 10.58 -13.96
N PRO A 100 -17.26 10.03 -15.04
CA PRO A 100 -18.03 10.82 -16.01
C PRO A 100 -19.24 11.55 -15.44
N ASP A 101 -19.80 11.08 -14.35
CA ASP A 101 -20.92 11.70 -13.63
C ASP A 101 -20.47 12.66 -12.50
N GLY A 102 -19.16 12.80 -12.28
CA GLY A 102 -18.56 13.67 -11.27
C GLY A 102 -18.75 13.23 -9.83
N LYS A 103 -19.33 12.06 -9.57
CA LYS A 103 -19.63 11.61 -8.19
C LYS A 103 -18.45 10.94 -7.51
N TYR A 104 -17.52 10.41 -8.28
CA TYR A 104 -16.39 9.63 -7.77
C TYR A 104 -15.08 10.14 -8.37
N ILE A 105 -14.00 9.82 -7.68
CA ILE A 105 -12.62 10.03 -8.14
C ILE A 105 -11.89 8.70 -8.00
N SER A 106 -11.30 8.21 -9.09
CA SER A 106 -10.36 7.09 -9.06
C SER A 106 -8.94 7.59 -8.89
N PHE A 107 -8.08 6.82 -8.24
CA PHE A 107 -6.68 7.16 -8.01
C PHE A 107 -5.86 5.90 -7.74
N THR A 108 -4.55 6.01 -7.83
CA THR A 108 -3.62 4.95 -7.44
C THR A 108 -3.15 5.19 -6.01
N SER A 109 -3.12 4.13 -5.19
CA SER A 109 -2.60 4.19 -3.82
C SER A 109 -1.88 2.91 -3.42
N ASP A 110 -0.80 3.03 -2.66
CA ASP A 110 -0.05 1.93 -2.05
C ASP A 110 -0.50 1.59 -0.62
N LEU A 111 -1.62 2.14 -0.17
CA LEU A 111 -2.13 2.02 1.20
C LEU A 111 -2.21 0.57 1.71
N GLU A 112 -2.48 -0.39 0.83
CA GLU A 112 -2.56 -1.83 1.16
C GLU A 112 -1.25 -2.58 0.88
N GLY A 113 -0.13 -1.87 0.70
CA GLY A 113 1.20 -2.45 0.53
C GLY A 113 1.58 -2.76 -0.92
N GLY A 114 0.84 -2.25 -1.89
CA GLY A 114 1.12 -2.32 -3.33
C GLY A 114 0.24 -1.33 -4.07
N ASN A 115 0.66 -0.91 -5.25
CA ASN A 115 -0.10 0.03 -6.07
C ASN A 115 -1.42 -0.61 -6.52
N ASN A 116 -2.51 -0.13 -5.98
CA ASN A 116 -3.87 -0.53 -6.30
C ASN A 116 -4.67 0.65 -6.82
N ILE A 117 -5.71 0.35 -7.61
CA ILE A 117 -6.68 1.35 -8.00
C ILE A 117 -7.72 1.49 -6.89
N TRP A 118 -7.93 2.70 -6.47
CA TRP A 118 -8.90 3.10 -5.48
C TRP A 118 -9.96 4.00 -6.08
N VAL A 119 -11.12 4.01 -5.47
CA VAL A 119 -12.20 4.93 -5.79
C VAL A 119 -12.67 5.57 -4.50
N MET A 120 -12.87 6.88 -4.53
CA MET A 120 -13.48 7.65 -3.45
C MET A 120 -14.67 8.48 -3.95
N THR A 121 -15.52 8.90 -3.04
CA THR A 121 -16.54 9.94 -3.33
C THR A 121 -15.86 11.26 -3.66
N ALA A 122 -16.47 12.10 -4.49
CA ALA A 122 -15.86 13.36 -4.94
C ALA A 122 -15.54 14.34 -3.79
N ASP A 123 -16.17 14.16 -2.63
CA ASP A 123 -15.88 14.90 -1.39
C ASP A 123 -14.79 14.26 -0.51
N GLY A 124 -14.20 13.14 -0.95
CA GLY A 124 -13.10 12.43 -0.30
C GLY A 124 -13.45 11.62 0.94
N LYS A 125 -14.74 11.57 1.36
CA LYS A 125 -15.14 10.95 2.64
C LYS A 125 -15.06 9.43 2.65
N GLU A 126 -15.44 8.78 1.55
CA GLU A 126 -15.45 7.33 1.44
C GLU A 126 -14.49 6.86 0.38
N ALA A 127 -13.60 5.96 0.71
CA ALA A 127 -12.64 5.39 -0.24
C ALA A 127 -12.51 3.89 -0.07
N LYS A 128 -12.36 3.18 -1.19
CA LYS A 128 -12.14 1.72 -1.22
C LYS A 128 -11.23 1.32 -2.36
N SER A 129 -10.45 0.27 -2.13
CA SER A 129 -9.69 -0.41 -3.17
C SER A 129 -10.62 -1.20 -4.09
N ILE A 130 -10.39 -1.15 -5.40
CA ILE A 130 -11.12 -1.94 -6.41
C ILE A 130 -10.23 -2.98 -7.09
N THR A 131 -8.92 -2.93 -6.88
CA THR A 131 -7.96 -3.97 -7.28
C THR A 131 -7.26 -4.55 -6.05
N LYS A 132 -6.60 -5.71 -6.24
CA LYS A 132 -5.86 -6.39 -5.18
C LYS A 132 -4.51 -6.83 -5.71
#